data_59a6c146fa3b09b3b19e1bccdd1024f3
#
_entry.id   59a6c146fa3b09b3b19e1bccdd1024f3
#
_cell.length_a   1.000
_cell.length_b   1.000
_cell.length_c   1.000
_cell.angle_alpha   90.00
_cell.angle_beta   90.00
_cell.angle_gamma   90.00
#
_symmetry.space_group_name_H-M   'P 1'
#
loop_
_entity.id
_entity.type
_entity.pdbx_description
1 polymer ?
#
loop_
_entity_poly.entity_id
_entity_poly.type
_entity_poly.pdbx_seq_one_letter_code
_entity_poly.pdbx_strand_id
1 'polypeptide(L)'
;IQINTREAGSVDRIIAEEGTMMNKGDTILTLNNPDLIRAIEDQQDEWEKQLISYQEKEIEMEQKSIDLQQKTLQTTYELNRLKKSYALDEEEFNMGVKSKAQLEVARDEFDYKTRSTALQLEGLRHDSAATILRRELMKNDLERERKKFERARERMEDLVVRAPLSGQLSFVKVTPGQQVQSTEAIAEIKVLDQFKIHTSLSE
;
A
#
# COMPACT_ATOMS: atom_id res chain seq x y z
N ILE A 1 39.14 -1.84 2.92
CA ILE A 1 37.82 -2.03 2.28
C ILE A 1 37.49 -0.75 1.56
N GLN A 2 37.19 -0.84 0.26
CA GLN A 2 36.76 0.29 -0.54
C GLN A 2 35.29 0.66 -0.21
N ILE A 3 35.03 1.96 -0.18
CA ILE A 3 33.73 2.54 0.00
C ILE A 3 33.30 3.16 -1.32
N ASN A 4 32.18 2.67 -1.85
CA ASN A 4 31.62 3.15 -3.10
C ASN A 4 30.34 3.96 -2.82
N THR A 5 30.09 4.96 -3.66
CA THR A 5 28.82 5.68 -3.68
C THR A 5 27.69 4.73 -4.10
N ARG A 6 26.50 4.92 -3.53
CA ARG A 6 25.28 4.23 -4.01
C ARG A 6 24.52 5.06 -5.04
N GLU A 7 24.55 6.38 -4.85
CA GLU A 7 23.91 7.35 -5.75
C GLU A 7 24.97 8.24 -6.40
N ALA A 8 24.65 8.76 -7.58
CA ALA A 8 25.45 9.78 -8.24
C ALA A 8 25.17 11.17 -7.65
N GLY A 9 26.12 12.08 -7.74
CA GLY A 9 25.94 13.45 -7.27
C GLY A 9 27.25 14.25 -7.25
N SER A 10 27.18 15.51 -6.88
CA SER A 10 28.36 16.32 -6.57
C SER A 10 28.71 16.21 -5.09
N VAL A 11 29.99 16.09 -4.77
CA VAL A 11 30.46 16.10 -3.39
C VAL A 11 30.16 17.48 -2.76
N ASP A 12 29.26 17.51 -1.78
CA ASP A 12 28.92 18.74 -1.05
C ASP A 12 29.96 19.06 0.00
N ARG A 13 30.17 18.12 0.93
CA ARG A 13 31.15 18.27 2.01
C ARG A 13 31.81 16.93 2.35
N ILE A 14 33.11 16.99 2.65
CA ILE A 14 33.88 15.92 3.29
C ILE A 14 33.90 16.22 4.81
N ILE A 15 33.37 15.29 5.61
CA ILE A 15 33.17 15.43 7.04
C ILE A 15 34.32 14.76 7.80
N ALA A 16 34.76 13.59 7.34
CA ALA A 16 35.83 12.83 7.97
C ALA A 16 37.17 13.11 7.30
N GLU A 17 38.17 13.40 8.11
CA GLU A 17 39.55 13.59 7.65
C GLU A 17 40.28 12.24 7.52
N GLU A 18 41.27 12.21 6.62
CA GLU A 18 42.15 11.04 6.46
C GLU A 18 42.89 10.72 7.77
N GLY A 19 43.02 9.44 8.07
CA GLY A 19 43.68 8.99 9.33
C GLY A 19 42.70 8.87 10.51
N THR A 20 41.47 9.41 10.42
CA THR A 20 40.49 9.38 11.52
C THR A 20 39.98 7.98 11.79
N MET A 21 39.88 7.61 13.07
CA MET A 21 39.15 6.38 13.48
C MET A 21 37.65 6.61 13.41
N MET A 22 36.99 5.74 12.70
CA MET A 22 35.52 5.80 12.46
C MET A 22 34.83 4.59 13.03
N ASN A 23 33.61 4.78 13.52
CA ASN A 23 32.71 3.72 13.88
C ASN A 23 31.79 3.42 12.68
N LYS A 24 31.25 2.20 12.66
CA LYS A 24 30.21 1.83 11.68
C LYS A 24 29.04 2.83 11.78
N GLY A 25 28.68 3.43 10.65
CA GLY A 25 27.59 4.41 10.54
C GLY A 25 28.03 5.87 10.58
N ASP A 26 29.29 6.17 10.97
CA ASP A 26 29.82 7.53 10.95
C ASP A 26 29.81 8.08 9.50
N THR A 27 29.48 9.38 9.37
CA THR A 27 29.40 10.03 8.05
C THR A 27 30.80 10.40 7.56
N ILE A 28 31.12 10.01 6.34
CA ILE A 28 32.37 10.33 5.65
C ILE A 28 32.24 11.62 4.84
N LEU A 29 31.23 11.67 3.98
CA LEU A 29 30.92 12.81 3.14
C LEU A 29 29.43 12.87 2.80
N THR A 30 28.99 14.02 2.29
CA THR A 30 27.66 14.22 1.76
C THR A 30 27.71 14.54 0.26
N LEU A 31 26.74 13.99 -0.47
CA LEU A 31 26.53 14.26 -1.89
C LEU A 31 25.31 15.17 -2.05
N ASN A 32 25.37 16.03 -3.06
CA ASN A 32 24.24 16.83 -3.53
C ASN A 32 23.78 16.33 -4.91
N ASN A 33 22.49 15.99 -5.01
CA ASN A 33 21.86 15.62 -6.28
C ASN A 33 20.48 16.28 -6.37
N PRO A 34 20.38 17.51 -6.94
CA PRO A 34 19.12 18.24 -7.01
C PRO A 34 18.06 17.55 -7.84
N ASP A 35 18.44 16.74 -8.85
CA ASP A 35 17.50 16.01 -9.67
C ASP A 35 16.85 14.86 -8.88
N LEU A 36 17.63 14.15 -8.08
CA LEU A 36 17.12 13.14 -7.17
C LEU A 36 16.19 13.74 -6.11
N ILE A 37 16.57 14.88 -5.53
CA ILE A 37 15.73 15.57 -4.53
C ILE A 37 14.38 15.94 -5.12
N ARG A 38 14.36 16.57 -6.30
CA ARG A 38 13.09 16.90 -7.00
C ARG A 38 12.26 15.68 -7.33
N ALA A 39 12.89 14.60 -7.80
CA ALA A 39 12.19 13.36 -8.10
C ALA A 39 11.54 12.73 -6.86
N ILE A 40 12.13 12.92 -5.67
CA ILE A 40 11.57 12.46 -4.39
C ILE A 40 10.39 13.35 -3.97
N GLU A 41 10.51 14.68 -4.11
CA GLU A 41 9.43 15.63 -3.86
C GLU A 41 8.22 15.34 -4.76
N ASP A 42 8.43 15.13 -6.06
CA ASP A 42 7.38 14.76 -7.02
C ASP A 42 6.69 13.43 -6.60
N GLN A 43 7.46 12.47 -6.10
CA GLN A 43 6.93 11.18 -5.66
C GLN A 43 6.15 11.31 -4.34
N GLN A 44 6.56 12.22 -3.45
CA GLN A 44 5.81 12.54 -2.23
C GLN A 44 4.46 13.19 -2.58
N ASP A 45 4.47 14.19 -3.45
CA ASP A 45 3.26 14.88 -3.90
C ASP A 45 2.26 13.91 -4.53
N GLU A 46 2.74 12.97 -5.35
CA GLU A 46 1.89 11.96 -5.97
C GLU A 46 1.28 11.01 -4.93
N TRP A 47 2.08 10.57 -3.95
CA TRP A 47 1.57 9.75 -2.85
C TRP A 47 0.52 10.48 -2.01
N GLU A 48 0.74 11.76 -1.69
CA GLU A 48 -0.21 12.59 -0.94
C GLU A 48 -1.53 12.78 -1.70
N LYS A 49 -1.49 13.03 -3.01
CA LYS A 49 -2.68 13.09 -3.87
C LYS A 49 -3.45 11.76 -3.86
N GLN A 50 -2.75 10.65 -3.97
CA GLN A 50 -3.37 9.32 -3.93
C GLN A 50 -3.99 9.03 -2.56
N LEU A 51 -3.36 9.47 -1.46
CA LEU A 51 -3.90 9.33 -0.12
C LEU A 51 -5.22 10.11 0.05
N ILE A 52 -5.27 11.35 -0.41
CA ILE A 52 -6.48 12.18 -0.38
C ILE A 52 -7.59 11.53 -1.21
N SER A 53 -7.29 11.13 -2.44
CA SER A 53 -8.25 10.46 -3.33
C SER A 53 -8.75 9.13 -2.73
N TYR A 54 -7.89 8.39 -2.04
CA TYR A 54 -8.29 7.18 -1.34
C TYR A 54 -9.28 7.49 -0.21
N GLN A 55 -9.00 8.51 0.61
CA GLN A 55 -9.87 8.89 1.73
C GLN A 55 -11.27 9.33 1.24
N GLU A 56 -11.34 10.13 0.18
CA GLU A 56 -12.61 10.54 -0.43
C GLU A 56 -13.43 9.34 -0.89
N LYS A 57 -12.80 8.45 -1.63
CA LYS A 57 -13.46 7.23 -2.15
C LYS A 57 -13.82 6.23 -1.05
N GLU A 58 -13.06 6.18 0.04
CA GLU A 58 -13.38 5.35 1.19
C GLU A 58 -14.68 5.80 1.85
N ILE A 59 -14.89 7.10 2.00
CA ILE A 59 -16.15 7.67 2.53
C ILE A 59 -17.32 7.33 1.60
N GLU A 60 -17.14 7.47 0.27
CA GLU A 60 -18.19 7.12 -0.71
C GLU A 60 -18.57 5.62 -0.61
N MET A 61 -17.58 4.74 -0.46
CA MET A 61 -17.81 3.31 -0.34
C MET A 61 -18.45 2.92 0.99
N GLU A 62 -18.12 3.63 2.07
CA GLU A 62 -18.78 3.47 3.37
C GLU A 62 -20.27 3.82 3.26
N GLN A 63 -20.60 4.98 2.68
CA GLN A 63 -21.99 5.38 2.42
C GLN A 63 -22.72 4.36 1.58
N LYS A 64 -22.10 3.90 0.48
CA LYS A 64 -22.68 2.85 -0.37
C LYS A 64 -22.90 1.54 0.38
N SER A 65 -21.99 1.15 1.27
CA SER A 65 -22.13 -0.04 2.11
C SER A 65 -23.34 0.07 3.03
N ILE A 66 -23.54 1.22 3.66
CA ILE A 66 -24.70 1.51 4.53
C ILE A 66 -26.00 1.46 3.71
N ASP A 67 -26.04 2.07 2.53
CA ASP A 67 -27.19 2.04 1.64
C ASP A 67 -27.58 0.61 1.22
N LEU A 68 -26.58 -0.22 0.89
CA LEU A 68 -26.79 -1.62 0.53
C LEU A 68 -27.33 -2.44 1.72
N GLN A 69 -26.82 -2.20 2.93
CA GLN A 69 -27.34 -2.84 4.14
C GLN A 69 -28.78 -2.44 4.41
N GLN A 70 -29.11 -1.17 4.27
CA GLN A 70 -30.45 -0.64 4.47
C GLN A 70 -31.46 -1.25 3.47
N LYS A 71 -31.08 -1.31 2.17
CA LYS A 71 -31.89 -1.97 1.13
C LYS A 71 -32.07 -3.45 1.40
N THR A 72 -31.01 -4.14 1.84
CA THR A 72 -31.08 -5.55 2.19
C THR A 72 -32.04 -5.81 3.34
N LEU A 73 -31.97 -4.97 4.39
CA LEU A 73 -32.87 -5.05 5.53
C LEU A 73 -34.35 -4.80 5.10
N GLN A 74 -34.59 -3.76 4.32
CA GLN A 74 -35.92 -3.44 3.80
C GLN A 74 -36.49 -4.59 2.95
N THR A 75 -35.70 -5.09 1.99
CA THR A 75 -36.09 -6.19 1.11
C THR A 75 -36.39 -7.47 1.90
N THR A 76 -35.59 -7.76 2.92
CA THR A 76 -35.81 -8.91 3.81
C THR A 76 -37.07 -8.74 4.65
N TYR A 77 -37.34 -7.55 5.14
CA TYR A 77 -38.57 -7.25 5.86
C TYR A 77 -39.81 -7.42 4.98
N GLU A 78 -39.79 -6.91 3.76
CA GLU A 78 -40.87 -7.06 2.78
C GLU A 78 -41.15 -8.54 2.45
N LEU A 79 -40.11 -9.35 2.28
CA LEU A 79 -40.24 -10.79 2.08
C LEU A 79 -40.90 -11.48 3.27
N ASN A 80 -40.50 -11.12 4.50
CA ASN A 80 -41.08 -11.70 5.71
C ASN A 80 -42.53 -11.28 5.89
N ARG A 81 -42.88 -10.02 5.54
CA ARG A 81 -44.25 -9.54 5.55
C ARG A 81 -45.12 -10.31 4.54
N LEU A 82 -44.62 -10.53 3.33
CA LEU A 82 -45.27 -11.28 2.29
C LEU A 82 -45.54 -12.73 2.72
N LYS A 83 -44.57 -13.41 3.33
CA LYS A 83 -44.73 -14.77 3.88
C LYS A 83 -45.83 -14.83 4.93
N LYS A 84 -45.89 -13.85 5.83
CA LYS A 84 -46.94 -13.77 6.86
C LYS A 84 -48.33 -13.52 6.23
N SER A 85 -48.40 -12.65 5.23
CA SER A 85 -49.68 -12.39 4.52
C SER A 85 -50.19 -13.64 3.84
N TYR A 86 -49.35 -14.37 3.12
CA TYR A 86 -49.75 -15.61 2.44
C TYR A 86 -50.15 -16.71 3.43
N ALA A 87 -49.48 -16.83 4.58
CA ALA A 87 -49.86 -17.76 5.63
C ALA A 87 -51.26 -17.46 6.21
N LEU A 88 -51.64 -16.19 6.32
CA LEU A 88 -53.00 -15.78 6.71
C LEU A 88 -54.03 -16.14 5.62
N ASP A 89 -53.69 -15.96 4.35
CA ASP A 89 -54.55 -16.37 3.21
C ASP A 89 -54.84 -17.86 3.21
N GLU A 90 -53.83 -18.71 3.53
CA GLU A 90 -54.00 -20.15 3.70
C GLU A 90 -54.87 -20.49 4.90
N GLU A 91 -54.73 -19.82 6.02
CA GLU A 91 -55.54 -20.01 7.23
C GLU A 91 -57.01 -19.63 6.99
N GLU A 92 -57.26 -18.51 6.31
CA GLU A 92 -58.62 -18.04 5.93
C GLU A 92 -59.30 -19.03 4.94
N PHE A 93 -58.56 -19.63 4.02
CA PHE A 93 -59.05 -20.68 3.15
C PHE A 93 -59.43 -21.94 3.95
N ASN A 94 -58.56 -22.37 4.87
CA ASN A 94 -58.85 -23.54 5.72
C ASN A 94 -60.08 -23.34 6.63
N MET A 95 -60.34 -22.09 7.04
CA MET A 95 -61.54 -21.72 7.78
C MET A 95 -62.79 -21.56 6.88
N GLY A 96 -62.67 -21.70 5.56
CA GLY A 96 -63.77 -21.54 4.62
C GLY A 96 -64.16 -20.08 4.31
N VAL A 97 -63.32 -19.11 4.72
CA VAL A 97 -63.57 -17.67 4.47
C VAL A 97 -63.16 -17.29 3.03
N LYS A 98 -62.12 -17.88 2.52
CA LYS A 98 -61.66 -17.66 1.14
C LYS A 98 -62.01 -18.83 0.23
N SER A 99 -62.31 -18.56 -1.05
CA SER A 99 -62.50 -19.54 -2.08
C SER A 99 -61.15 -20.08 -2.60
N LYS A 100 -61.19 -21.27 -3.23
CA LYS A 100 -60.02 -21.88 -3.87
C LYS A 100 -59.38 -20.95 -4.92
N ALA A 101 -60.20 -20.30 -5.74
CA ALA A 101 -59.72 -19.37 -6.76
C ALA A 101 -58.97 -18.15 -6.15
N GLN A 102 -59.45 -17.63 -5.02
CA GLN A 102 -58.77 -16.54 -4.31
C GLN A 102 -57.43 -16.98 -3.73
N LEU A 103 -57.35 -18.20 -3.19
CA LEU A 103 -56.09 -18.75 -2.70
C LEU A 103 -55.08 -18.98 -3.84
N GLU A 104 -55.51 -19.49 -5.00
CA GLU A 104 -54.64 -19.68 -6.17
C GLU A 104 -54.05 -18.35 -6.64
N VAL A 105 -54.83 -17.28 -6.73
CA VAL A 105 -54.33 -15.93 -7.06
C VAL A 105 -53.31 -15.42 -6.02
N ALA A 106 -53.60 -15.59 -4.73
CA ALA A 106 -52.69 -15.20 -3.66
C ALA A 106 -51.37 -15.99 -3.71
N ARG A 107 -51.45 -17.28 -4.07
CA ARG A 107 -50.26 -18.14 -4.24
C ARG A 107 -49.39 -17.70 -5.42
N ASP A 108 -50.01 -17.45 -6.58
CA ASP A 108 -49.26 -17.01 -7.77
C ASP A 108 -48.56 -15.67 -7.51
N GLU A 109 -49.21 -14.72 -6.82
CA GLU A 109 -48.63 -13.46 -6.41
C GLU A 109 -47.51 -13.66 -5.41
N PHE A 110 -47.68 -14.52 -4.42
CA PHE A 110 -46.67 -14.88 -3.45
C PHE A 110 -45.43 -15.50 -4.11
N ASP A 111 -45.62 -16.48 -5.01
CA ASP A 111 -44.52 -17.15 -5.71
C ASP A 111 -43.77 -16.19 -6.60
N TYR A 112 -44.45 -15.32 -7.34
CA TYR A 112 -43.81 -14.29 -8.17
C TYR A 112 -42.99 -13.32 -7.34
N LYS A 113 -43.59 -12.73 -6.31
CA LYS A 113 -42.92 -11.76 -5.42
C LYS A 113 -41.74 -12.41 -4.69
N THR A 114 -41.87 -13.64 -4.21
CA THR A 114 -40.81 -14.36 -3.54
C THR A 114 -39.61 -14.57 -4.45
N ARG A 115 -39.83 -15.01 -5.70
CA ARG A 115 -38.78 -15.20 -6.69
C ARG A 115 -38.12 -13.86 -7.05
N SER A 116 -38.90 -12.80 -7.30
CA SER A 116 -38.41 -11.46 -7.59
C SER A 116 -37.53 -10.90 -6.45
N THR A 117 -38.01 -11.04 -5.22
CA THR A 117 -37.28 -10.58 -4.02
C THR A 117 -35.99 -11.37 -3.78
N ALA A 118 -35.99 -12.68 -4.06
CA ALA A 118 -34.79 -13.52 -3.99
C ALA A 118 -33.72 -13.05 -4.97
N LEU A 119 -34.08 -12.76 -6.23
CA LEU A 119 -33.15 -12.20 -7.22
C LEU A 119 -32.64 -10.81 -6.81
N GLN A 120 -33.50 -9.97 -6.22
CA GLN A 120 -33.08 -8.66 -5.72
C GLN A 120 -32.07 -8.78 -4.56
N LEU A 121 -32.29 -9.73 -3.62
CA LEU A 121 -31.34 -10.00 -2.55
C LEU A 121 -30.01 -10.54 -3.07
N GLU A 122 -30.03 -11.38 -4.08
CA GLU A 122 -28.83 -11.87 -4.74
C GLU A 122 -28.05 -10.72 -5.39
N GLY A 123 -28.72 -9.82 -6.12
CA GLY A 123 -28.10 -8.61 -6.68
C GLY A 123 -27.46 -7.74 -5.61
N LEU A 124 -28.13 -7.49 -4.47
CA LEU A 124 -27.58 -6.71 -3.35
C LEU A 124 -26.34 -7.37 -2.73
N ARG A 125 -26.30 -8.71 -2.66
CA ARG A 125 -25.12 -9.45 -2.21
C ARG A 125 -23.93 -9.28 -3.17
N HIS A 126 -24.17 -9.37 -4.46
CA HIS A 126 -23.14 -9.14 -5.49
C HIS A 126 -22.59 -7.70 -5.42
N ASP A 127 -23.47 -6.70 -5.27
CA ASP A 127 -23.06 -5.30 -5.14
C ASP A 127 -22.23 -5.05 -3.87
N SER A 128 -22.61 -5.70 -2.76
CA SER A 128 -21.85 -5.64 -1.51
C SER A 128 -20.45 -6.26 -1.67
N ALA A 129 -20.37 -7.46 -2.26
CA ALA A 129 -19.10 -8.13 -2.54
C ALA A 129 -18.20 -7.30 -3.47
N ALA A 130 -18.77 -6.70 -4.52
CA ALA A 130 -18.05 -5.83 -5.45
C ALA A 130 -17.52 -4.56 -4.75
N THR A 131 -18.27 -3.99 -3.80
CA THR A 131 -17.84 -2.83 -3.02
C THR A 131 -16.66 -3.17 -2.10
N ILE A 132 -16.69 -4.33 -1.45
CA ILE A 132 -15.59 -4.82 -0.61
C ILE A 132 -14.33 -5.03 -1.46
N LEU A 133 -14.44 -5.72 -2.60
CA LEU A 133 -13.32 -5.96 -3.50
C LEU A 133 -12.72 -4.66 -4.02
N ARG A 134 -13.55 -3.69 -4.39
CA ARG A 134 -13.09 -2.38 -4.86
C ARG A 134 -12.29 -1.64 -3.79
N ARG A 135 -12.75 -1.69 -2.51
CA ARG A 135 -12.02 -1.12 -1.36
C ARG A 135 -10.64 -1.76 -1.20
N GLU A 136 -10.57 -3.08 -1.32
CA GLU A 136 -9.31 -3.82 -1.22
C GLU A 136 -8.33 -3.47 -2.34
N LEU A 137 -8.80 -3.40 -3.58
CA LEU A 137 -7.97 -3.00 -4.73
C LEU A 137 -7.40 -1.59 -4.53
N MET A 138 -8.21 -0.64 -4.10
CA MET A 138 -7.75 0.74 -3.85
C MET A 138 -6.74 0.81 -2.70
N LYS A 139 -6.92 0.04 -1.63
CA LYS A 139 -5.94 -0.06 -0.54
C LYS A 139 -4.61 -0.61 -1.03
N ASN A 140 -4.63 -1.62 -1.90
CA ASN A 140 -3.42 -2.18 -2.51
C ASN A 140 -2.72 -1.17 -3.43
N ASP A 141 -3.48 -0.36 -4.17
CA ASP A 141 -2.92 0.70 -5.01
C ASP A 141 -2.22 1.78 -4.17
N LEU A 142 -2.86 2.25 -3.10
CA LEU A 142 -2.26 3.19 -2.15
C LEU A 142 -0.98 2.64 -1.53
N GLU A 143 -0.98 1.38 -1.12
CA GLU A 143 0.20 0.73 -0.53
C GLU A 143 1.37 0.60 -1.54
N ARG A 144 1.06 0.42 -2.83
CA ARG A 144 2.08 0.45 -3.89
C ARG A 144 2.72 1.84 -4.04
N GLU A 145 1.92 2.89 -4.04
CA GLU A 145 2.44 4.26 -4.12
C GLU A 145 3.26 4.62 -2.88
N ARG A 146 2.81 4.25 -1.70
CA ARG A 146 3.57 4.39 -0.46
C ARG A 146 4.96 3.74 -0.55
N LYS A 147 5.02 2.49 -1.03
CA LYS A 147 6.30 1.78 -1.20
C LYS A 147 7.22 2.41 -2.25
N LYS A 148 6.66 3.08 -3.27
CA LYS A 148 7.46 3.83 -4.22
C LYS A 148 8.11 5.05 -3.55
N PHE A 149 7.33 5.80 -2.78
CA PHE A 149 7.82 6.94 -2.02
C PHE A 149 8.86 6.53 -0.97
N GLU A 150 8.64 5.45 -0.21
CA GLU A 150 9.61 4.93 0.77
C GLU A 150 10.94 4.57 0.10
N ARG A 151 10.91 3.88 -1.03
CA ARG A 151 12.14 3.56 -1.82
C ARG A 151 12.84 4.81 -2.36
N ALA A 152 12.09 5.80 -2.79
CA ALA A 152 12.66 7.06 -3.23
C ALA A 152 13.35 7.78 -2.05
N ARG A 153 12.73 7.78 -0.87
CA ARG A 153 13.30 8.33 0.35
C ARG A 153 14.58 7.61 0.82
N GLU A 154 14.62 6.28 0.72
CA GLU A 154 15.83 5.49 1.03
C GLU A 154 17.02 5.93 0.15
N ARG A 155 16.80 6.24 -1.14
CA ARG A 155 17.82 6.76 -2.04
C ARG A 155 18.35 8.12 -1.60
N MET A 156 17.54 8.95 -0.94
CA MET A 156 18.01 10.22 -0.35
C MET A 156 19.00 9.98 0.79
N GLU A 157 18.79 8.93 1.59
CA GLU A 157 19.72 8.56 2.67
C GLU A 157 21.07 8.09 2.09
N ASP A 158 21.11 7.52 0.90
CA ASP A 158 22.31 7.09 0.21
C ASP A 158 23.18 8.26 -0.32
N LEU A 159 22.67 9.52 -0.31
CA LEU A 159 23.48 10.73 -0.53
C LEU A 159 24.42 11.03 0.66
N VAL A 160 24.17 10.45 1.82
CA VAL A 160 25.07 10.53 2.98
C VAL A 160 25.91 9.26 3.01
N VAL A 161 27.17 9.38 2.58
CA VAL A 161 28.08 8.23 2.55
C VAL A 161 28.62 7.98 3.95
N ARG A 162 28.34 6.78 4.46
CA ARG A 162 28.69 6.36 5.83
C ARG A 162 29.70 5.22 5.82
N ALA A 163 30.47 5.11 6.90
CA ALA A 163 31.37 4.00 7.15
C ALA A 163 30.58 2.67 7.30
N PRO A 164 30.82 1.66 6.47
CA PRO A 164 30.11 0.38 6.55
C PRO A 164 30.57 -0.49 7.75
N LEU A 165 31.72 -0.17 8.30
CA LEU A 165 32.34 -0.87 9.43
C LEU A 165 33.29 0.09 10.19
N SER A 166 33.67 -0.28 11.41
CA SER A 166 34.65 0.48 12.21
C SER A 166 36.06 0.22 11.71
N GLY A 167 36.88 1.26 11.70
CA GLY A 167 38.27 1.21 11.25
C GLY A 167 38.84 2.58 11.00
N GLN A 168 40.07 2.66 10.48
CA GLN A 168 40.74 3.89 10.15
C GLN A 168 40.50 4.30 8.69
N LEU A 169 40.03 5.51 8.45
CA LEU A 169 39.85 6.08 7.11
C LEU A 169 41.24 6.33 6.50
N SER A 170 41.62 5.56 5.47
CA SER A 170 42.98 5.60 4.91
C SER A 170 43.16 6.78 3.97
N PHE A 171 42.19 7.01 3.09
CA PHE A 171 42.18 8.14 2.18
C PHE A 171 40.76 8.40 1.64
N VAL A 172 40.57 9.62 1.15
CA VAL A 172 39.35 10.06 0.43
C VAL A 172 39.81 10.53 -0.94
N LYS A 173 39.35 9.85 -2.00
CA LYS A 173 39.79 10.08 -3.41
C LYS A 173 39.13 11.28 -4.10
N VAL A 174 38.12 11.90 -3.46
CA VAL A 174 37.29 12.92 -4.06
C VAL A 174 37.47 14.27 -3.38
N THR A 175 37.17 15.35 -4.10
CA THR A 175 37.24 16.72 -3.59
C THR A 175 35.84 17.36 -3.58
N PRO A 176 35.59 18.36 -2.68
CA PRO A 176 34.34 19.11 -2.70
C PRO A 176 34.05 19.72 -4.10
N GLY A 177 32.81 19.60 -4.58
CA GLY A 177 32.39 20.03 -5.92
C GLY A 177 32.62 19.00 -7.02
N GLN A 178 33.37 17.92 -6.78
CA GLN A 178 33.60 16.88 -7.77
C GLN A 178 32.31 16.07 -8.01
N GLN A 179 32.02 15.77 -9.30
CA GLN A 179 30.94 14.84 -9.68
C GLN A 179 31.41 13.39 -9.50
N VAL A 180 30.58 12.59 -8.87
CA VAL A 180 30.81 11.15 -8.69
C VAL A 180 29.63 10.36 -9.26
N GLN A 181 29.96 9.19 -9.81
CA GLN A 181 28.94 8.29 -10.37
C GLN A 181 28.51 7.25 -9.32
N SER A 182 27.34 6.64 -9.53
CA SER A 182 26.95 5.48 -8.74
C SER A 182 27.99 4.37 -8.85
N THR A 183 28.27 3.69 -7.73
CA THR A 183 29.31 2.63 -7.59
C THR A 183 30.76 3.08 -7.73
N GLU A 184 31.03 4.38 -7.77
CA GLU A 184 32.40 4.91 -7.77
C GLU A 184 33.07 4.76 -6.41
N ALA A 185 34.34 4.32 -6.41
CA ALA A 185 35.13 4.17 -5.19
C ALA A 185 35.65 5.54 -4.73
N ILE A 186 35.15 6.02 -3.61
CA ILE A 186 35.42 7.38 -3.08
C ILE A 186 36.34 7.41 -1.87
N ALA A 187 36.42 6.33 -1.10
CA ALA A 187 37.23 6.25 0.10
C ALA A 187 37.66 4.80 0.39
N GLU A 188 38.61 4.66 1.32
CA GLU A 188 39.03 3.34 1.82
C GLU A 188 39.16 3.35 3.35
N ILE A 189 38.57 2.30 3.97
CA ILE A 189 38.74 2.06 5.43
C ILE A 189 39.63 0.82 5.62
N LYS A 190 40.64 0.93 6.50
CA LYS A 190 41.46 -0.17 7.00
C LYS A 190 40.95 -0.62 8.36
N VAL A 191 40.68 -1.93 8.46
CA VAL A 191 40.39 -2.58 9.74
C VAL A 191 41.73 -2.93 10.38
N LEU A 192 41.98 -2.43 11.60
CA LEU A 192 43.27 -2.60 12.28
C LEU A 192 43.31 -3.90 13.11
N ASP A 193 42.20 -4.56 13.34
CA ASP A 193 42.08 -5.72 14.22
C ASP A 193 42.20 -7.06 13.48
N GLN A 194 42.24 -7.05 12.15
CA GLN A 194 42.28 -8.26 11.34
C GLN A 194 43.31 -8.16 10.22
N PHE A 195 44.32 -9.07 10.26
CA PHE A 195 45.35 -9.13 9.25
C PHE A 195 45.25 -10.43 8.50
N LYS A 196 45.32 -10.39 7.15
CA LYS A 196 45.43 -11.55 6.29
C LYS A 196 46.80 -11.52 5.59
N ILE A 197 47.65 -12.50 5.92
CA ILE A 197 48.99 -12.63 5.32
C ILE A 197 48.83 -13.51 4.10
N HIS A 198 49.17 -12.96 2.92
CA HIS A 198 49.35 -13.76 1.70
C HIS A 198 50.84 -13.96 1.49
N THR A 199 51.30 -15.19 1.48
CA THR A 199 52.66 -15.57 1.11
C THR A 199 52.62 -16.48 -0.12
N SER A 200 53.49 -16.21 -1.11
CA SER A 200 53.74 -17.08 -2.22
C SER A 200 55.08 -17.81 -1.95
N LEU A 201 55.02 -19.13 -1.90
CA LEU A 201 56.20 -19.99 -1.92
C LEU A 201 56.59 -20.21 -3.38
N SER A 202 57.78 -19.80 -3.77
CA SER A 202 58.36 -20.21 -5.04
C SER A 202 59.03 -21.58 -4.84
N GLU A 203 58.71 -22.56 -5.68
CA GLU A 203 59.44 -23.83 -5.79
C GLU A 203 60.82 -23.59 -6.38
#